data_16f36733ff688866f06defd9a2eabdb8
#
_entry.id   16f36733ff688866f06defd9a2eabdb8
#
_cell.length_a   1.000
_cell.length_b   1.000
_cell.length_c   1.000
_cell.angle_alpha   90.00
_cell.angle_beta   90.00
_cell.angle_gamma   90.00
#
_symmetry.space_group_name_H-M   'P 1'
#
loop_
_entity.id
_entity.type
_entity.pdbx_description
1 polymer ?
#
loop_
_entity_poly.entity_id
_entity_poly.type
_entity_poly.pdbx_seq_one_letter_code
_entity_poly.pdbx_strand_id
1 'polypeptide(L)'
;PVGSEMCIRDRDMAARLVPTPQQLEWQQMELTAFLHFGINTFTGREWGDGKENPALFNPTDFDAEQWVRSLKEAGFKMAILTAKHHDGFCLWPTKTTGHSVAASPWKDGKGDVVRELRDACDKYGIKFGVYLSPWDRNASCYGDSPKYNEFFIEQLTELLTNYGEVHEVWFDGANGEGPNGKKQEYDWTAILSTIRRLQPRAVTAIMGDDVRWVGNERGLGRETEWSATVLTPGTYARCEEQNKALGVKATSKDLGG
;
A
#
# COMPACT_ATOMS: atom_id res chain seq x y z
N PRO A 1 -5.36 16.59 -40.89
CA PRO A 1 -5.85 17.60 -39.91
C PRO A 1 -6.35 17.00 -38.60
N VAL A 2 -6.92 15.78 -38.62
CA VAL A 2 -7.48 15.12 -37.40
C VAL A 2 -6.42 14.91 -36.31
N GLY A 3 -5.15 14.71 -36.66
CA GLY A 3 -4.08 14.51 -35.67
C GLY A 3 -3.65 15.79 -34.92
N SER A 4 -3.86 16.98 -35.50
CA SER A 4 -3.46 18.24 -34.87
C SER A 4 -4.46 18.74 -33.82
N GLU A 5 -5.75 18.55 -34.04
CA GLU A 5 -6.80 18.96 -33.12
C GLU A 5 -6.82 18.05 -31.87
N MET A 6 -6.57 16.74 -32.03
CA MET A 6 -6.43 15.80 -30.92
C MET A 6 -5.21 16.14 -30.06
N CYS A 7 -4.06 16.48 -30.70
CA CYS A 7 -2.87 16.93 -29.94
C CYS A 7 -3.08 18.24 -29.17
N ILE A 8 -3.85 19.19 -29.70
CA ILE A 8 -4.15 20.47 -29.05
C ILE A 8 -5.05 20.23 -27.83
N ARG A 9 -6.10 19.41 -28.02
CA ARG A 9 -7.05 19.06 -26.94
C ARG A 9 -6.35 18.31 -25.80
N ASP A 10 -5.46 17.38 -26.12
CA ASP A 10 -4.70 16.63 -25.13
C ASP A 10 -3.73 17.53 -24.35
N ARG A 11 -3.08 18.48 -25.04
CA ARG A 11 -2.22 19.49 -24.39
C ARG A 11 -3.02 20.43 -23.49
N ASP A 12 -4.19 20.88 -23.92
CA ASP A 12 -5.09 21.71 -23.11
C ASP A 12 -5.60 20.96 -21.88
N MET A 13 -5.92 19.68 -22.01
CA MET A 13 -6.30 18.84 -20.89
C MET A 13 -5.12 18.64 -19.92
N ALA A 14 -3.93 18.35 -20.42
CA ALA A 14 -2.74 18.19 -19.60
C ALA A 14 -2.34 19.49 -18.86
N ALA A 15 -2.51 20.64 -19.51
CA ALA A 15 -2.21 21.95 -18.91
C ALA A 15 -3.20 22.35 -17.81
N ARG A 16 -4.37 21.74 -17.74
CA ARG A 16 -5.40 21.99 -16.73
C ARG A 16 -5.37 20.96 -15.59
N LEU A 17 -4.49 19.97 -15.65
CA LEU A 17 -4.30 19.01 -14.60
C LEU A 17 -3.68 19.70 -13.39
N VAL A 18 -4.43 19.73 -12.30
CA VAL A 18 -3.96 20.22 -11.00
C VAL A 18 -4.11 19.12 -9.97
N PRO A 19 -3.21 19.01 -8.99
CA PRO A 19 -3.38 18.04 -7.92
C PRO A 19 -4.64 18.35 -7.10
N THR A 20 -5.27 17.32 -6.57
CA THR A 20 -6.28 17.49 -5.53
C THR A 20 -5.65 18.09 -4.28
N PRO A 21 -6.44 18.68 -3.36
CA PRO A 21 -5.89 19.17 -2.09
C PRO A 21 -5.12 18.10 -1.32
N GLN A 22 -5.57 16.85 -1.32
CA GLN A 22 -4.91 15.72 -0.67
C GLN A 22 -3.58 15.36 -1.35
N GLN A 23 -3.54 15.33 -2.68
CA GLN A 23 -2.30 15.12 -3.44
C GLN A 23 -1.30 16.24 -3.21
N LEU A 24 -1.76 17.49 -3.15
CA LEU A 24 -0.90 18.64 -2.86
C LEU A 24 -0.32 18.55 -1.45
N GLU A 25 -1.16 18.25 -0.45
CA GLU A 25 -0.71 18.02 0.93
C GLU A 25 0.32 16.89 1.01
N TRP A 26 0.08 15.79 0.28
CA TRP A 26 1.02 14.68 0.19
C TRP A 26 2.36 15.10 -0.40
N GLN A 27 2.37 15.85 -1.50
CA GLN A 27 3.59 16.37 -2.12
C GLN A 27 4.37 17.30 -1.18
N GLN A 28 3.68 18.14 -0.41
CA GLN A 28 4.27 19.07 0.54
C GLN A 28 4.92 18.38 1.76
N MET A 29 4.60 17.12 2.01
CA MET A 29 5.27 16.35 3.06
C MET A 29 6.73 16.04 2.71
N GLU A 30 7.07 15.88 1.45
CA GLU A 30 8.40 15.61 0.87
C GLU A 30 9.05 14.31 1.39
N LEU A 31 9.12 14.11 2.71
CA LEU A 31 9.68 12.92 3.34
C LEU A 31 8.60 12.09 4.04
N THR A 32 8.36 10.91 3.49
CA THR A 32 7.53 9.87 4.09
C THR A 32 8.37 8.62 4.35
N ALA A 33 8.14 7.97 5.49
CA ALA A 33 8.86 6.75 5.86
C ALA A 33 8.00 5.52 5.56
N PHE A 34 8.64 4.50 5.02
CA PHE A 34 8.03 3.19 4.82
C PHE A 34 8.64 2.21 5.82
N LEU A 35 7.84 1.68 6.74
CA LEU A 35 8.25 0.76 7.78
C LEU A 35 7.90 -0.66 7.37
N HIS A 36 8.87 -1.37 6.81
CA HIS A 36 8.71 -2.76 6.40
C HIS A 36 9.06 -3.68 7.57
N PHE A 37 8.06 -4.06 8.35
CA PHE A 37 8.17 -4.95 9.49
C PHE A 37 7.08 -6.02 9.41
N GLY A 38 7.39 -7.24 9.80
CA GLY A 38 6.44 -8.34 9.74
C GLY A 38 7.05 -9.66 10.20
N ILE A 39 6.35 -10.77 9.97
CA ILE A 39 6.82 -12.10 10.37
C ILE A 39 8.14 -12.47 9.67
N ASN A 40 8.38 -11.95 8.47
CA ASN A 40 9.60 -12.23 7.71
C ASN A 40 10.85 -11.57 8.29
N THR A 41 10.71 -10.58 9.17
CA THR A 41 11.81 -10.07 10.00
C THR A 41 12.43 -11.18 10.82
N PHE A 42 11.64 -12.18 11.23
CA PHE A 42 12.08 -13.31 12.05
C PHE A 42 12.46 -14.56 11.25
N THR A 43 12.14 -14.60 9.96
CA THR A 43 12.52 -15.70 9.07
C THR A 43 13.76 -15.39 8.24
N GLY A 44 14.16 -14.12 8.16
CA GLY A 44 15.26 -13.66 7.31
C GLY A 44 14.95 -13.79 5.80
N ARG A 45 13.67 -13.78 5.43
CA ARG A 45 13.22 -13.83 4.04
C ARG A 45 12.66 -12.49 3.62
N GLU A 46 12.87 -12.15 2.36
CA GLU A 46 12.23 -10.98 1.74
C GLU A 46 10.72 -11.17 1.62
N TRP A 47 10.30 -12.33 1.12
CA TRP A 47 8.92 -12.76 1.04
C TRP A 47 8.72 -14.06 1.80
N GLY A 48 7.60 -14.18 2.49
CA GLY A 48 7.16 -15.43 3.06
C GLY A 48 6.48 -16.32 2.02
N ASP A 49 6.22 -17.55 2.40
CA ASP A 49 5.47 -18.51 1.60
C ASP A 49 3.98 -18.61 2.01
N GLY A 50 3.57 -17.83 3.03
CA GLY A 50 2.21 -17.83 3.58
C GLY A 50 1.96 -18.98 4.56
N LYS A 51 3.00 -19.72 4.96
CA LYS A 51 2.91 -20.85 5.90
C LYS A 51 3.75 -20.62 7.16
N GLU A 52 4.22 -19.41 7.35
CA GLU A 52 5.00 -19.03 8.52
C GLU A 52 4.19 -19.32 9.79
N ASN A 53 4.83 -19.99 10.75
CA ASN A 53 4.19 -20.21 12.04
C ASN A 53 4.08 -18.88 12.79
N PRO A 54 2.86 -18.41 13.14
CA PRO A 54 2.67 -17.18 13.93
C PRO A 54 3.51 -17.10 15.19
N ALA A 55 3.88 -18.23 15.79
CA ALA A 55 4.74 -18.29 16.97
C ALA A 55 6.17 -17.72 16.74
N LEU A 56 6.59 -17.56 15.48
CA LEU A 56 7.86 -16.90 15.16
C LEU A 56 7.81 -15.39 15.41
N PHE A 57 6.63 -14.79 15.35
CA PHE A 57 6.46 -13.37 15.61
C PHE A 57 6.46 -13.10 17.11
N ASN A 58 7.64 -12.81 17.66
CA ASN A 58 7.80 -12.51 19.09
C ASN A 58 8.90 -11.45 19.31
N PRO A 59 8.67 -10.19 18.89
CA PRO A 59 9.62 -9.12 19.12
C PRO A 59 9.79 -8.83 20.61
N THR A 60 11.04 -8.79 21.09
CA THR A 60 11.39 -8.54 22.51
C THR A 60 11.59 -7.06 22.82
N ASP A 61 12.00 -6.28 21.82
CA ASP A 61 12.37 -4.88 21.97
C ASP A 61 11.58 -3.95 21.01
N PHE A 62 10.33 -4.30 20.72
CA PHE A 62 9.48 -3.47 19.89
C PHE A 62 9.10 -2.18 20.64
N ASP A 63 9.50 -1.04 20.08
CA ASP A 63 9.20 0.30 20.58
C ASP A 63 8.78 1.23 19.44
N ALA A 64 7.47 1.31 19.22
CA ALA A 64 6.90 2.17 18.19
C ALA A 64 7.17 3.66 18.45
N GLU A 65 7.24 4.08 19.71
CA GLU A 65 7.56 5.47 20.06
C GLU A 65 8.99 5.84 19.66
N GLN A 66 9.94 4.93 19.88
CA GLN A 66 11.33 5.14 19.44
C GLN A 66 11.40 5.27 17.93
N TRP A 67 10.69 4.44 17.17
CA TRP A 67 10.65 4.54 15.72
C TRP A 67 10.15 5.92 15.27
N VAL A 68 8.96 6.31 15.74
CA VAL A 68 8.31 7.55 15.32
C VAL A 68 9.09 8.78 15.78
N ARG A 69 9.66 8.77 16.98
CA ARG A 69 10.53 9.84 17.47
C ARG A 69 11.73 10.03 16.56
N SER A 70 12.42 8.95 16.19
CA SER A 70 13.57 8.99 15.28
C SER A 70 13.19 9.56 13.90
N LEU A 71 12.03 9.14 13.37
CA LEU A 71 11.50 9.69 12.12
C LEU A 71 11.21 11.18 12.25
N LYS A 72 10.57 11.60 13.34
CA LYS A 72 10.27 13.02 13.60
C LYS A 72 11.53 13.87 13.65
N GLU A 73 12.53 13.41 14.38
CA GLU A 73 13.83 14.11 14.52
C GLU A 73 14.56 14.20 13.18
N ALA A 74 14.42 13.20 12.32
CA ALA A 74 14.96 13.18 10.96
C ALA A 74 14.14 14.01 9.95
N GLY A 75 13.01 14.59 10.35
CA GLY A 75 12.20 15.47 9.51
C GLY A 75 11.09 14.80 8.71
N PHE A 76 10.87 13.51 8.89
CA PHE A 76 9.75 12.80 8.26
C PHE A 76 8.40 13.33 8.71
N LYS A 77 7.42 13.29 7.83
CA LYS A 77 6.07 13.83 8.06
C LYS A 77 5.00 12.75 8.16
N MET A 78 5.29 11.56 7.63
CA MET A 78 4.38 10.41 7.64
C MET A 78 5.15 9.11 7.80
N ALA A 79 4.53 8.13 8.45
CA ALA A 79 5.01 6.75 8.55
C ALA A 79 3.94 5.80 7.99
N ILE A 80 4.33 4.94 7.05
CA ILE A 80 3.50 3.92 6.42
C ILE A 80 3.99 2.56 6.91
N LEU A 81 3.09 1.76 7.50
CA LEU A 81 3.41 0.43 8.01
C LEU A 81 2.92 -0.66 7.06
N THR A 82 3.73 -1.67 6.79
CA THR A 82 3.28 -2.92 6.19
C THR A 82 2.37 -3.69 7.14
N ALA A 83 1.10 -3.29 7.24
CA ALA A 83 0.14 -3.96 8.12
C ALA A 83 -0.05 -5.44 7.78
N LYS A 84 0.01 -5.78 6.49
CA LYS A 84 0.07 -7.15 5.96
C LYS A 84 0.91 -7.16 4.69
N HIS A 85 1.93 -8.01 4.62
CA HIS A 85 2.71 -8.27 3.40
C HIS A 85 2.18 -9.50 2.64
N HIS A 86 2.87 -9.96 1.59
CA HIS A 86 2.46 -11.08 0.73
C HIS A 86 2.30 -12.41 1.46
N ASP A 87 2.96 -12.60 2.60
CA ASP A 87 2.81 -13.78 3.47
C ASP A 87 1.42 -13.88 4.12
N GLY A 88 0.63 -12.82 4.09
CA GLY A 88 -0.72 -12.78 4.65
C GLY A 88 -0.75 -12.60 6.16
N PHE A 89 0.42 -12.45 6.84
CA PHE A 89 0.45 -12.24 8.28
C PHE A 89 0.03 -10.82 8.65
N CYS A 90 -1.02 -10.72 9.46
CA CYS A 90 -1.59 -9.43 9.87
C CYS A 90 -0.96 -8.93 11.16
N LEU A 91 -0.44 -7.70 11.14
CA LEU A 91 0.17 -7.04 12.30
C LEU A 91 -0.86 -6.44 13.28
N TRP A 92 -2.13 -6.69 13.06
CA TRP A 92 -3.23 -6.34 13.95
C TRP A 92 -4.10 -7.57 14.25
N PRO A 93 -4.85 -7.58 15.36
CA PRO A 93 -5.71 -8.70 15.74
C PRO A 93 -6.98 -8.74 14.87
N THR A 94 -6.78 -9.02 13.57
CA THR A 94 -7.88 -9.13 12.59
C THR A 94 -8.84 -10.25 12.96
N LYS A 95 -10.11 -10.08 12.59
CA LYS A 95 -11.14 -11.11 12.71
C LYS A 95 -11.24 -12.02 11.48
N THR A 96 -10.55 -11.65 10.39
CA THR A 96 -10.69 -12.33 9.09
C THR A 96 -9.85 -13.59 8.98
N THR A 97 -8.75 -13.68 9.69
CA THR A 97 -7.84 -14.83 9.65
C THR A 97 -7.16 -15.07 11.01
N GLY A 98 -6.78 -16.32 11.26
CA GLY A 98 -5.91 -16.68 12.39
C GLY A 98 -4.42 -16.41 12.12
N HIS A 99 -4.03 -16.03 10.90
CA HIS A 99 -2.63 -15.73 10.55
C HIS A 99 -2.28 -14.27 10.90
N SER A 100 -2.15 -14.02 12.21
CA SER A 100 -1.98 -12.67 12.73
C SER A 100 -1.23 -12.65 14.07
N VAL A 101 -0.92 -11.45 14.53
CA VAL A 101 -0.32 -11.21 15.86
C VAL A 101 -1.13 -11.83 17.00
N ALA A 102 -2.45 -12.00 16.85
CA ALA A 102 -3.30 -12.63 17.87
C ALA A 102 -2.99 -14.12 18.08
N ALA A 103 -2.38 -14.79 17.09
CA ALA A 103 -1.93 -16.18 17.21
C ALA A 103 -0.45 -16.30 17.62
N SER A 104 0.23 -15.18 17.83
CA SER A 104 1.64 -15.14 18.25
C SER A 104 1.76 -15.14 19.77
N PRO A 105 2.93 -15.53 20.34
CA PRO A 105 3.19 -15.39 21.76
C PRO A 105 3.45 -13.94 22.20
N TRP A 106 3.64 -13.03 21.24
CA TRP A 106 3.93 -11.64 21.53
C TRP A 106 2.80 -10.99 22.34
N LYS A 107 3.15 -10.43 23.50
CA LYS A 107 2.19 -9.82 24.45
C LYS A 107 1.01 -10.76 24.79
N ASP A 108 1.27 -12.07 24.87
CA ASP A 108 0.26 -13.10 25.13
C ASP A 108 -0.90 -13.09 24.11
N GLY A 109 -0.59 -12.85 22.82
CA GLY A 109 -1.57 -12.74 21.74
C GLY A 109 -2.42 -11.46 21.78
N LYS A 110 -2.07 -10.48 22.58
CA LYS A 110 -2.79 -9.20 22.74
C LYS A 110 -2.07 -8.03 22.05
N GLY A 111 -0.98 -8.31 21.35
CA GLY A 111 -0.22 -7.30 20.64
C GLY A 111 -0.97 -6.75 19.43
N ASP A 112 -0.76 -5.46 19.13
CA ASP A 112 -1.30 -4.77 17.96
C ASP A 112 -0.26 -3.74 17.51
N VAL A 113 0.58 -4.12 16.53
CA VAL A 113 1.64 -3.25 16.01
C VAL A 113 1.05 -2.01 15.33
N VAL A 114 -0.09 -2.18 14.64
CA VAL A 114 -0.78 -1.08 13.96
C VAL A 114 -1.23 -0.04 14.96
N ARG A 115 -1.82 -0.47 16.09
CA ARG A 115 -2.26 0.40 17.17
C ARG A 115 -1.09 1.14 17.80
N GLU A 116 -0.04 0.41 18.16
CA GLU A 116 1.11 1.01 18.83
C GLU A 116 1.81 2.05 17.95
N LEU A 117 1.95 1.77 16.66
CA LEU A 117 2.51 2.75 15.73
C LEU A 117 1.57 3.95 15.53
N ARG A 118 0.26 3.69 15.39
CA ARG A 118 -0.74 4.75 15.25
C ARG A 118 -0.72 5.74 16.43
N ASP A 119 -0.70 5.19 17.65
CA ASP A 119 -0.68 5.99 18.89
C ASP A 119 0.63 6.79 19.01
N ALA A 120 1.76 6.21 18.61
CA ALA A 120 3.03 6.91 18.54
C ALA A 120 3.00 8.03 17.49
N CYS A 121 2.41 7.81 16.31
CA CYS A 121 2.25 8.83 15.28
C CYS A 121 1.45 10.03 15.80
N ASP A 122 0.34 9.78 16.52
CA ASP A 122 -0.45 10.84 17.15
C ASP A 122 0.36 11.62 18.18
N LYS A 123 1.08 10.92 19.05
CA LYS A 123 1.89 11.53 20.11
C LYS A 123 2.95 12.49 19.55
N TYR A 124 3.59 12.12 18.45
CA TYR A 124 4.69 12.91 17.87
C TYR A 124 4.24 13.81 16.70
N GLY A 125 2.96 13.82 16.35
CA GLY A 125 2.43 14.64 15.26
C GLY A 125 2.99 14.25 13.90
N ILE A 126 3.15 12.95 13.63
CA ILE A 126 3.46 12.35 12.34
C ILE A 126 2.17 11.74 11.78
N LYS A 127 1.94 11.91 10.50
CA LYS A 127 0.81 11.29 9.81
C LYS A 127 1.00 9.78 9.73
N PHE A 128 -0.12 9.05 9.74
CA PHE A 128 -0.13 7.60 9.71
C PHE A 128 -0.70 7.08 8.38
N GLY A 129 -0.02 6.11 7.80
CA GLY A 129 -0.46 5.37 6.62
C GLY A 129 -0.32 3.86 6.81
N VAL A 130 -1.03 3.10 6.00
CA VAL A 130 -0.99 1.64 6.00
C VAL A 130 -0.69 1.10 4.61
N TYR A 131 0.15 0.08 4.55
CA TYR A 131 0.30 -0.78 3.40
C TYR A 131 -0.48 -2.07 3.67
N LEU A 132 -1.34 -2.45 2.75
CA LEU A 132 -2.07 -3.71 2.77
C LEU A 132 -1.81 -4.44 1.45
N SER A 133 -1.06 -5.55 1.49
CA SER A 133 -0.78 -6.33 0.30
C SER A 133 -2.05 -6.90 -0.31
N PRO A 134 -2.34 -6.62 -1.59
CA PRO A 134 -3.43 -7.29 -2.30
C PRO A 134 -3.11 -8.77 -2.54
N TRP A 135 -1.85 -9.11 -2.82
CA TRP A 135 -1.40 -10.49 -2.92
C TRP A 135 -1.33 -11.13 -1.54
N ASP A 136 -1.93 -12.31 -1.39
CA ASP A 136 -1.97 -13.04 -0.13
C ASP A 136 -1.67 -14.52 -0.37
N ARG A 137 -0.55 -14.98 0.17
CA ARG A 137 -0.06 -16.36 0.01
C ARG A 137 -0.58 -17.30 1.08
N ASN A 138 -1.30 -16.78 2.08
CA ASN A 138 -1.90 -17.57 3.16
C ASN A 138 -3.41 -17.81 2.95
N ALA A 139 -4.14 -16.79 2.52
CA ALA A 139 -5.60 -16.86 2.41
C ALA A 139 -6.06 -17.97 1.46
N SER A 140 -6.76 -18.96 1.97
CA SER A 140 -7.25 -20.10 1.17
C SER A 140 -8.26 -19.70 0.09
N CYS A 141 -8.93 -18.56 0.26
CA CYS A 141 -9.86 -17.99 -0.72
C CYS A 141 -9.18 -17.17 -1.81
N TYR A 142 -7.86 -16.90 -1.73
CA TYR A 142 -7.14 -16.17 -2.77
C TYR A 142 -7.26 -16.88 -4.11
N GLY A 143 -7.62 -16.14 -5.16
CA GLY A 143 -7.90 -16.70 -6.49
C GLY A 143 -9.34 -17.22 -6.67
N ASP A 144 -10.17 -17.24 -5.62
CA ASP A 144 -11.64 -17.22 -5.72
C ASP A 144 -12.05 -15.73 -5.62
N SER A 145 -12.04 -15.05 -6.77
CA SER A 145 -12.04 -13.59 -6.81
C SER A 145 -13.18 -12.92 -6.05
N PRO A 146 -14.44 -13.37 -6.13
CA PRO A 146 -15.51 -12.79 -5.32
C PRO A 146 -15.24 -12.89 -3.81
N LYS A 147 -14.88 -14.08 -3.33
CA LYS A 147 -14.67 -14.30 -1.89
C LYS A 147 -13.45 -13.57 -1.36
N TYR A 148 -12.36 -13.56 -2.15
CA TYR A 148 -11.16 -12.84 -1.69
C TYR A 148 -11.37 -11.33 -1.72
N ASN A 149 -12.10 -10.78 -2.66
CA ASN A 149 -12.44 -9.35 -2.67
C ASN A 149 -13.24 -8.95 -1.42
N GLU A 150 -14.20 -9.78 -0.99
CA GLU A 150 -14.92 -9.58 0.29
C GLU A 150 -13.96 -9.63 1.47
N PHE A 151 -13.14 -10.68 1.57
CA PHE A 151 -12.13 -10.85 2.61
C PHE A 151 -11.15 -9.65 2.69
N PHE A 152 -10.66 -9.19 1.53
CA PHE A 152 -9.73 -8.07 1.46
C PHE A 152 -10.39 -6.75 1.89
N ILE A 153 -11.63 -6.52 1.47
CA ILE A 153 -12.41 -5.33 1.86
C ILE A 153 -12.73 -5.35 3.36
N GLU A 154 -12.96 -6.53 3.96
CA GLU A 154 -13.14 -6.65 5.41
C GLU A 154 -11.85 -6.25 6.16
N GLN A 155 -10.69 -6.75 5.77
CA GLN A 155 -9.40 -6.35 6.34
C GLN A 155 -9.15 -4.84 6.20
N LEU A 156 -9.39 -4.31 5.00
CA LEU A 156 -9.26 -2.89 4.73
C LEU A 156 -10.21 -2.07 5.61
N THR A 157 -11.45 -2.53 5.79
CA THR A 157 -12.44 -1.88 6.64
C THR A 157 -11.99 -1.85 8.10
N GLU A 158 -11.44 -2.94 8.63
CA GLU A 158 -10.87 -2.97 10.00
C GLU A 158 -9.79 -1.89 10.16
N LEU A 159 -8.84 -1.81 9.22
CA LEU A 159 -7.75 -0.83 9.26
C LEU A 159 -8.25 0.61 9.17
N LEU A 160 -9.26 0.86 8.33
CA LEU A 160 -9.77 2.21 8.10
C LEU A 160 -10.81 2.69 9.13
N THR A 161 -11.30 1.82 10.00
CA THR A 161 -12.30 2.19 11.02
C THR A 161 -11.78 2.13 12.45
N ASN A 162 -10.80 1.27 12.73
CA ASN A 162 -10.36 1.03 14.10
C ASN A 162 -9.18 1.90 14.55
N TYR A 163 -8.47 2.55 13.65
CA TYR A 163 -7.19 3.22 13.92
C TYR A 163 -7.22 4.74 13.71
N GLY A 164 -8.41 5.35 13.68
CA GLY A 164 -8.56 6.78 13.51
C GLY A 164 -8.27 7.25 12.07
N GLU A 165 -7.68 8.43 11.91
CA GLU A 165 -7.39 8.99 10.59
C GLU A 165 -6.19 8.26 9.95
N VAL A 166 -6.40 7.77 8.72
CA VAL A 166 -5.39 7.18 7.86
C VAL A 166 -5.14 8.13 6.69
N HIS A 167 -3.90 8.55 6.48
CA HIS A 167 -3.56 9.56 5.48
C HIS A 167 -3.14 8.95 4.13
N GLU A 168 -2.65 7.72 4.15
CA GLU A 168 -2.28 7.00 2.93
C GLU A 168 -2.62 5.51 3.06
N VAL A 169 -3.19 4.96 1.99
CA VAL A 169 -3.37 3.51 1.81
C VAL A 169 -2.51 3.09 0.63
N TRP A 170 -1.52 2.26 0.90
CA TRP A 170 -0.54 1.82 -0.08
C TRP A 170 -0.81 0.37 -0.49
N PHE A 171 -0.95 0.13 -1.78
CA PHE A 171 -1.17 -1.21 -2.36
C PHE A 171 -0.02 -1.60 -3.26
N ASP A 172 0.50 -2.80 -3.07
CA ASP A 172 1.51 -3.38 -3.94
C ASP A 172 0.91 -3.79 -5.28
N GLY A 173 1.71 -3.66 -6.33
CA GLY A 173 1.35 -4.10 -7.68
C GLY A 173 1.59 -5.59 -7.94
N ALA A 174 2.27 -6.30 -7.04
CA ALA A 174 2.54 -7.72 -7.19
C ALA A 174 1.24 -8.54 -7.16
N ASN A 175 1.11 -9.44 -8.12
CA ASN A 175 -0.05 -10.32 -8.29
C ASN A 175 0.41 -11.73 -8.66
N GLY A 176 0.94 -12.45 -7.68
CA GLY A 176 1.35 -13.84 -7.81
C GLY A 176 0.20 -14.83 -7.59
N GLU A 177 0.57 -16.10 -7.53
CA GLU A 177 -0.37 -17.18 -7.23
C GLU A 177 -0.59 -17.30 -5.72
N GLY A 178 -1.80 -17.70 -5.34
CA GLY A 178 -2.14 -18.05 -3.97
C GLY A 178 -1.89 -19.52 -3.64
N PRO A 179 -2.31 -19.98 -2.45
CA PRO A 179 -2.12 -21.36 -2.01
C PRO A 179 -2.75 -22.41 -2.94
N ASN A 180 -3.75 -22.00 -3.71
CA ASN A 180 -4.47 -22.86 -4.67
C ASN A 180 -3.89 -22.80 -6.10
N GLY A 181 -2.75 -22.10 -6.32
CA GLY A 181 -2.11 -21.94 -7.63
C GLY A 181 -2.86 -20.99 -8.58
N LYS A 182 -3.80 -20.20 -8.07
CA LYS A 182 -4.57 -19.25 -8.88
C LYS A 182 -4.15 -17.81 -8.58
N LYS A 183 -4.24 -16.96 -9.59
CA LYS A 183 -4.14 -15.51 -9.46
C LYS A 183 -5.49 -14.90 -9.12
N GLN A 184 -5.46 -13.76 -8.44
CA GLN A 184 -6.64 -13.00 -8.04
C GLN A 184 -6.99 -11.94 -9.10
N GLU A 185 -8.29 -11.75 -9.31
CA GLU A 185 -8.85 -10.59 -9.99
C GLU A 185 -9.45 -9.65 -8.95
N TYR A 186 -8.87 -8.46 -8.80
CA TYR A 186 -9.28 -7.51 -7.77
C TYR A 186 -10.42 -6.61 -8.25
N ASP A 187 -11.42 -6.42 -7.40
CA ASP A 187 -12.45 -5.39 -7.59
C ASP A 187 -11.94 -4.04 -7.06
N TRP A 188 -11.06 -3.41 -7.83
CA TRP A 188 -10.50 -2.10 -7.47
C TRP A 188 -11.57 -1.03 -7.28
N THR A 189 -12.68 -1.11 -8.01
CA THR A 189 -13.79 -0.16 -7.86
C THR A 189 -14.38 -0.23 -6.46
N ALA A 190 -14.68 -1.43 -5.97
CA ALA A 190 -15.19 -1.62 -4.61
C ALA A 190 -14.14 -1.27 -3.55
N ILE A 191 -12.87 -1.63 -3.77
CA ILE A 191 -11.75 -1.33 -2.86
C ILE A 191 -11.59 0.17 -2.70
N LEU A 192 -11.43 0.92 -3.81
CA LEU A 192 -11.23 2.37 -3.78
C LEU A 192 -12.46 3.10 -3.25
N SER A 193 -13.67 2.67 -3.62
CA SER A 193 -14.92 3.23 -3.08
C SER A 193 -15.01 3.08 -1.56
N THR A 194 -14.51 1.95 -1.02
CA THR A 194 -14.46 1.73 0.42
C THR A 194 -13.52 2.73 1.11
N ILE A 195 -12.35 2.99 0.54
CA ILE A 195 -11.42 3.99 1.07
C ILE A 195 -12.05 5.38 1.04
N ARG A 196 -12.61 5.80 -0.10
CA ARG A 196 -13.22 7.12 -0.24
C ARG A 196 -14.37 7.34 0.74
N ARG A 197 -15.13 6.29 1.05
CA ARG A 197 -16.21 6.33 2.03
C ARG A 197 -15.74 6.42 3.47
N LEU A 198 -14.71 5.63 3.84
CA LEU A 198 -14.24 5.52 5.23
C LEU A 198 -13.18 6.56 5.59
N GLN A 199 -12.31 6.90 4.64
CA GLN A 199 -11.21 7.85 4.80
C GLN A 199 -11.14 8.78 3.58
N PRO A 200 -12.08 9.73 3.45
CA PRO A 200 -12.22 10.55 2.24
C PRO A 200 -11.02 11.45 1.95
N ARG A 201 -10.15 11.66 2.93
CA ARG A 201 -8.93 12.47 2.77
C ARG A 201 -7.68 11.64 2.52
N ALA A 202 -7.76 10.32 2.66
CA ALA A 202 -6.61 9.46 2.39
C ALA A 202 -6.23 9.48 0.91
N VAL A 203 -4.93 9.51 0.64
CA VAL A 203 -4.40 9.24 -0.70
C VAL A 203 -4.20 7.74 -0.89
N THR A 204 -4.38 7.26 -2.12
CA THR A 204 -4.15 5.87 -2.51
C THR A 204 -2.91 5.79 -3.36
N ALA A 205 -1.98 4.92 -2.99
CA ALA A 205 -0.69 4.78 -3.64
C ALA A 205 -0.56 3.45 -4.38
N ILE A 206 0.13 3.50 -5.47
CA ILE A 206 0.57 2.49 -6.43
C ILE A 206 -0.59 1.91 -7.22
N MET A 207 -1.43 1.06 -6.63
CA MET A 207 -2.61 0.51 -7.29
C MET A 207 -3.86 1.39 -7.07
N GLY A 208 -3.66 2.62 -6.62
CA GLY A 208 -4.68 3.64 -6.50
C GLY A 208 -4.59 4.70 -7.59
N ASP A 209 -5.38 5.76 -7.44
CA ASP A 209 -5.54 6.82 -8.42
C ASP A 209 -4.91 8.16 -8.00
N ASP A 210 -4.28 8.25 -6.81
CA ASP A 210 -3.72 9.50 -6.31
C ASP A 210 -2.21 9.62 -6.48
N VAL A 211 -1.47 8.55 -6.14
CA VAL A 211 0.00 8.56 -6.10
C VAL A 211 0.52 7.38 -6.92
N ARG A 212 1.34 7.67 -7.91
CA ARG A 212 2.00 6.63 -8.69
C ARG A 212 3.37 6.26 -8.10
N TRP A 213 3.79 5.05 -8.37
CA TRP A 213 5.14 4.61 -8.10
C TRP A 213 6.13 5.16 -9.14
N VAL A 214 7.39 5.41 -8.72
CA VAL A 214 8.46 5.86 -9.63
C VAL A 214 8.78 4.83 -10.73
N GLY A 215 8.41 3.55 -10.51
CA GLY A 215 8.54 2.48 -11.48
C GLY A 215 9.77 1.61 -11.32
N ASN A 216 10.54 1.75 -10.23
CA ASN A 216 11.68 0.89 -9.92
C ASN A 216 12.03 0.95 -8.42
N GLU A 217 12.76 -0.07 -7.95
CA GLU A 217 13.26 -0.15 -6.57
C GLU A 217 14.72 0.33 -6.43
N ARG A 218 15.30 0.84 -7.51
CA ARG A 218 16.69 1.34 -7.51
C ARG A 218 16.82 2.76 -6.97
N GLY A 219 15.71 3.43 -6.66
CA GLY A 219 15.69 4.82 -6.24
C GLY A 219 16.02 5.81 -7.37
N LEU A 220 15.84 5.43 -8.61
CA LEU A 220 16.14 6.25 -9.78
C LEU A 220 14.86 6.96 -10.26
N GLY A 221 14.84 8.28 -10.13
CA GLY A 221 13.89 9.15 -10.81
C GLY A 221 14.30 9.41 -12.27
N ARG A 222 13.34 9.79 -13.10
CA ARG A 222 13.62 10.28 -14.46
C ARG A 222 14.07 11.74 -14.40
N GLU A 223 14.90 12.14 -15.34
CA GLU A 223 15.42 13.52 -15.44
C GLU A 223 14.28 14.56 -15.58
N THR A 224 13.22 14.18 -16.28
CA THR A 224 11.98 14.95 -16.41
C THR A 224 10.82 14.06 -15.95
N GLU A 225 10.41 14.21 -14.71
CA GLU A 225 9.33 13.42 -14.14
C GLU A 225 8.02 14.22 -14.14
N TRP A 226 7.02 13.68 -14.84
CA TRP A 226 5.67 14.23 -14.85
C TRP A 226 4.79 13.34 -13.98
N SER A 227 4.22 13.88 -12.91
CA SER A 227 3.42 13.11 -11.96
C SER A 227 1.98 12.84 -12.40
N ALA A 228 1.53 13.41 -13.52
CA ALA A 228 0.22 13.11 -14.07
C ALA A 228 0.17 11.66 -14.57
N THR A 229 -0.87 10.95 -14.20
CA THR A 229 -1.14 9.58 -14.63
C THR A 229 -2.39 9.54 -15.51
N VAL A 230 -2.38 8.67 -16.52
CA VAL A 230 -3.57 8.43 -17.35
C VAL A 230 -4.36 7.29 -16.70
N LEU A 231 -5.57 7.61 -16.26
CA LEU A 231 -6.52 6.59 -15.86
C LEU A 231 -7.22 6.05 -17.09
N THR A 232 -6.92 4.82 -17.46
CA THR A 232 -7.70 4.08 -18.46
C THR A 232 -8.82 3.34 -17.71
N PRO A 233 -10.07 3.38 -18.18
CA PRO A 233 -11.15 2.64 -17.54
C PRO A 233 -10.78 1.16 -17.34
N GLY A 234 -10.86 0.67 -16.08
CA GLY A 234 -10.50 -0.69 -15.71
C GLY A 234 -9.00 -0.96 -15.48
N THR A 235 -8.14 0.05 -15.66
CA THR A 235 -6.71 -0.02 -15.29
C THR A 235 -6.43 0.98 -14.19
N TYR A 236 -6.03 0.47 -13.06
CA TYR A 236 -5.47 1.28 -11.99
C TYR A 236 -3.96 1.35 -12.16
N ALA A 237 -3.38 2.41 -11.66
CA ALA A 237 -2.00 2.88 -11.82
C ALA A 237 -0.91 1.78 -11.81
N ARG A 238 -0.94 0.87 -12.76
CA ARG A 238 0.17 -0.04 -13.03
C ARG A 238 1.21 0.67 -13.84
N CYS A 239 2.45 0.73 -13.36
CA CYS A 239 3.54 1.43 -14.04
C CYS A 239 3.73 1.00 -15.49
N GLU A 240 3.60 -0.29 -15.80
CA GLU A 240 3.71 -0.80 -17.17
C GLU A 240 2.61 -0.27 -18.10
N GLU A 241 1.38 -0.26 -17.62
CA GLU A 241 0.23 0.23 -18.40
C GLU A 241 0.28 1.73 -18.59
N GLN A 242 0.72 2.47 -17.57
CA GLN A 242 0.95 3.91 -17.68
C GLN A 242 2.08 4.24 -18.66
N ASN A 243 3.20 3.55 -18.57
CA ASN A 243 4.31 3.72 -19.48
C ASN A 243 3.91 3.40 -20.93
N LYS A 244 3.10 2.35 -21.12
CA LYS A 244 2.55 1.99 -22.43
C LYS A 244 1.58 3.06 -22.95
N ALA A 245 0.70 3.58 -22.11
CA ALA A 245 -0.25 4.63 -22.47
C ALA A 245 0.46 5.96 -22.80
N LEU A 246 1.59 6.24 -22.16
CA LEU A 246 2.43 7.41 -22.42
C LEU A 246 3.43 7.21 -23.54
N GLY A 247 3.42 6.05 -24.23
CA GLY A 247 4.37 5.71 -25.28
C GLY A 247 5.81 5.53 -24.82
N VAL A 248 6.03 5.37 -23.52
CA VAL A 248 7.35 5.14 -22.94
C VAL A 248 7.68 3.65 -23.08
N LYS A 249 8.76 3.35 -23.80
CA LYS A 249 9.30 1.97 -23.88
C LYS A 249 10.08 1.65 -22.61
N ALA A 250 9.36 1.36 -21.54
CA ALA A 250 9.97 0.75 -20.36
C ALA A 250 9.74 -0.77 -20.42
N THR A 251 10.79 -1.53 -20.19
CA THR A 251 10.70 -2.99 -20.06
C THR A 251 10.55 -3.34 -18.58
N SER A 252 10.02 -4.53 -18.26
CA SER A 252 9.95 -5.03 -16.89
C SER A 252 11.31 -5.03 -16.18
N LYS A 253 12.42 -5.19 -16.94
CA LYS A 253 13.79 -5.08 -16.44
C LYS A 253 14.17 -3.65 -16.02
N ASP A 254 13.58 -2.64 -16.66
CA ASP A 254 13.82 -1.23 -16.32
C ASP A 254 12.96 -0.80 -15.13
N LEU A 255 11.95 -1.58 -14.78
CA LEU A 255 11.00 -1.32 -13.71
C LEU A 255 11.33 -2.06 -12.40
N GLY A 256 12.46 -2.76 -12.34
CA GLY A 256 12.92 -3.42 -11.10
C GLY A 256 12.24 -4.76 -10.83
N GLY A 257 11.89 -5.50 -11.87
CA GLY A 257 11.46 -6.90 -11.77
C GLY A 257 12.63 -7.84 -11.61
#